data_dda5bf020a16f1aab81088e12d75119b
#
_entry.id   dda5bf020a16f1aab81088e12d75119b
#
_cell.length_a   1.000
_cell.length_b   1.000
_cell.length_c   1.000
_cell.angle_alpha   90.00
_cell.angle_beta   90.00
_cell.angle_gamma   90.00
#
_symmetry.space_group_name_H-M   'P 1'
#
loop_
_entity.id
_entity.type
_entity.pdbx_description
1 polymer ?
#
loop_
_entity_poly.entity_id
_entity_poly.type
_entity_poly.pdbx_seq_one_letter_code
_entity_poly.pdbx_strand_id
1 'polypeptide(L)'
;MKYILMMNTMRAGQGVPQWAQKDLQAHIAFMIGLNKELRQSGELVSAEGLSFPDQAKLVRAGKDGVPITDGIFPESKEFLAGYWIVDVDSPERAYTIAAKASAAVNRVASRMTLRVTGWIASGDDASSERTTR
;
A
#
# COMPACT_ATOMS: atom_id res chain seq x y z
N MET A 1 5.41 -8.25 -14.69
CA MET A 1 6.31 -7.72 -13.64
C MET A 1 5.47 -7.20 -12.47
N LYS A 2 5.92 -7.46 -11.28
CA LYS A 2 5.20 -7.04 -10.07
C LYS A 2 5.57 -5.62 -9.67
N TYR A 3 4.58 -4.90 -9.16
CA TYR A 3 4.72 -3.55 -8.59
C TYR A 3 3.99 -3.48 -7.27
N ILE A 4 4.58 -2.77 -6.31
CA ILE A 4 3.90 -2.40 -5.09
C ILE A 4 3.41 -0.95 -5.19
N LEU A 5 2.15 -0.75 -4.87
CA LEU A 5 1.50 0.55 -4.80
C LEU A 5 1.27 0.85 -3.33
N MET A 6 2.02 1.79 -2.79
CA MET A 6 2.00 2.12 -1.36
C MET A 6 1.15 3.36 -1.12
N MET A 7 0.08 3.19 -0.35
CA MET A 7 -0.75 4.31 0.09
C MET A 7 -0.21 4.84 1.41
N ASN A 8 0.24 6.07 1.39
CA ASN A 8 0.76 6.74 2.57
C ASN A 8 -0.23 7.75 3.11
N THR A 9 -0.33 7.84 4.42
CA THR A 9 -1.15 8.81 5.14
C THR A 9 -0.27 9.72 5.97
N MET A 10 -0.81 10.89 6.29
CA MET A 10 -0.16 11.83 7.21
C MET A 10 -0.25 11.34 8.65
N ARG A 11 0.60 11.89 9.52
CA ARG A 11 0.68 11.57 10.94
C ARG A 11 -0.69 11.65 11.64
N ALA A 12 -0.84 10.85 12.72
CA ALA A 12 -2.04 10.76 13.55
C ALA A 12 -2.69 12.12 13.88
N GLY A 13 -4.00 12.19 13.75
CA GLY A 13 -4.81 13.40 13.92
C GLY A 13 -5.22 14.08 12.62
N GLN A 14 -4.65 13.66 11.49
CA GLN A 14 -4.99 14.20 10.17
C GLN A 14 -5.47 13.12 9.19
N GLY A 15 -5.88 11.98 9.68
CA GLY A 15 -6.20 10.83 8.86
C GLY A 15 -7.67 10.41 8.89
N VAL A 16 -7.89 9.20 8.41
CA VAL A 16 -9.18 8.51 8.27
C VAL A 16 -10.14 8.65 9.47
N PRO A 17 -9.70 8.74 10.75
CA PRO A 17 -10.63 8.89 11.87
C PRO A 17 -11.52 10.14 11.82
N GLN A 18 -11.17 11.14 11.02
CA GLN A 18 -11.93 12.38 10.91
C GLN A 18 -12.95 12.37 9.75
N TRP A 19 -13.04 11.27 9.02
CA TRP A 19 -13.97 11.20 7.91
C TRP A 19 -15.41 11.03 8.40
N ALA A 20 -16.34 11.68 7.71
CA ALA A 20 -17.76 11.40 7.90
C ALA A 20 -18.03 9.92 7.56
N GLN A 21 -18.94 9.28 8.28
CA GLN A 21 -19.23 7.86 8.15
C GLN A 21 -19.62 7.48 6.71
N LYS A 22 -20.39 8.32 6.02
CA LYS A 22 -20.77 8.10 4.62
C LYS A 22 -19.55 8.11 3.69
N ASP A 23 -18.56 8.96 3.97
CA ASP A 23 -17.34 9.06 3.17
C ASP A 23 -16.44 7.86 3.39
N LEU A 24 -16.34 7.39 4.63
CA LEU A 24 -15.64 6.16 4.97
C LEU A 24 -16.27 4.95 4.29
N GLN A 25 -17.60 4.84 4.31
CA GLN A 25 -18.32 3.76 3.64
C GLN A 25 -18.12 3.80 2.12
N ALA A 26 -18.17 4.99 1.52
CA ALA A 26 -17.92 5.16 0.09
C ALA A 26 -16.49 4.77 -0.28
N HIS A 27 -15.52 5.11 0.55
CA HIS A 27 -14.12 4.73 0.35
C HIS A 27 -13.93 3.21 0.42
N ILE A 28 -14.50 2.57 1.44
CA ILE A 28 -14.45 1.10 1.59
C ILE A 28 -15.09 0.41 0.39
N ALA A 29 -16.26 0.87 -0.05
CA ALA A 29 -16.94 0.33 -1.22
C ALA A 29 -16.11 0.48 -2.49
N PHE A 30 -15.44 1.60 -2.67
CA PHE A 30 -14.53 1.82 -3.79
C PHE A 30 -13.35 0.85 -3.76
N MET A 31 -12.74 0.66 -2.60
CA MET A 31 -11.61 -0.26 -2.42
C MET A 31 -12.00 -1.70 -2.74
N ILE A 32 -13.17 -2.13 -2.28
CA ILE A 32 -13.72 -3.46 -2.58
C ILE A 32 -13.93 -3.61 -4.08
N GLY A 33 -14.50 -2.61 -4.73
CA GLY A 33 -14.73 -2.60 -6.17
C GLY A 33 -13.44 -2.65 -6.98
N LEU A 34 -12.44 -1.87 -6.61
CA LEU A 34 -11.13 -1.87 -7.25
C LEU A 34 -10.43 -3.23 -7.10
N ASN A 35 -10.44 -3.80 -5.90
CA ASN A 35 -9.85 -5.10 -5.65
C ASN A 35 -10.56 -6.20 -6.44
N LYS A 36 -11.88 -6.14 -6.56
CA LYS A 36 -12.66 -7.07 -7.38
C LYS A 36 -12.29 -6.95 -8.86
N GLU A 37 -12.18 -5.74 -9.38
CA GLU A 37 -11.79 -5.47 -10.77
C GLU A 37 -10.40 -6.04 -11.07
N LEU A 38 -9.43 -5.77 -10.20
CA LEU A 38 -8.05 -6.25 -10.34
C LEU A 38 -7.96 -7.77 -10.19
N ARG A 39 -8.79 -8.36 -9.36
CA ARG A 39 -8.85 -9.82 -9.20
C ARG A 39 -9.42 -10.47 -10.45
N GLN A 40 -10.46 -9.89 -11.03
CA GLN A 40 -11.07 -10.39 -12.27
C GLN A 40 -10.14 -10.28 -13.47
N SER A 41 -9.32 -9.23 -13.54
CA SER A 41 -8.31 -9.08 -14.60
C SER A 41 -7.08 -9.97 -14.40
N GLY A 42 -6.93 -10.61 -13.24
CA GLY A 42 -5.75 -11.40 -12.89
C GLY A 42 -4.55 -10.58 -12.47
N GLU A 43 -4.69 -9.28 -12.32
CA GLU A 43 -3.59 -8.38 -11.98
C GLU A 43 -3.32 -8.29 -10.48
N LEU A 44 -4.29 -8.60 -9.63
CA LEU A 44 -4.13 -8.50 -8.18
C LEU A 44 -3.34 -9.67 -7.61
N VAL A 45 -2.20 -9.39 -6.97
CA VAL A 45 -1.43 -10.35 -6.18
C VAL A 45 -1.85 -10.28 -4.71
N SER A 46 -1.89 -9.07 -4.15
CA SER A 46 -2.26 -8.84 -2.75
C SER A 46 -2.74 -7.40 -2.55
N ALA A 47 -3.66 -7.21 -1.62
CA ALA A 47 -4.09 -5.90 -1.18
C ALA A 47 -4.34 -5.95 0.33
N GLU A 48 -3.67 -5.08 1.08
CA GLU A 48 -3.72 -5.08 2.53
C GLU A 48 -3.90 -3.66 3.07
N GLY A 49 -4.79 -3.51 4.05
CA GLY A 49 -4.87 -2.33 4.87
C GLY A 49 -4.09 -2.52 6.16
N LEU A 50 -3.47 -1.47 6.65
CA LEU A 50 -2.70 -1.49 7.88
C LEU A 50 -3.45 -0.74 8.99
N SER A 51 -3.13 -1.09 10.23
CA SER A 51 -3.64 -0.36 11.39
C SER A 51 -3.13 1.09 11.41
N PHE A 52 -3.78 1.93 12.19
CA PHE A 52 -3.41 3.33 12.30
C PHE A 52 -1.97 3.53 12.80
N PRO A 53 -1.34 4.65 12.45
CA PRO A 53 0.05 4.91 12.80
C PRO A 53 0.38 4.83 14.29
N ASP A 54 -0.58 5.13 15.16
CA ASP A 54 -0.42 5.01 16.62
C ASP A 54 -0.17 3.57 17.10
N GLN A 55 -0.52 2.59 16.28
CA GLN A 55 -0.25 1.17 16.54
C GLN A 55 1.12 0.71 15.99
N ALA A 56 1.77 1.55 15.21
CA ALA A 56 3.06 1.22 14.62
C ALA A 56 4.18 1.25 15.66
N LYS A 57 5.14 0.34 15.50
CA LYS A 57 6.33 0.26 16.35
C LYS A 57 7.57 0.25 15.48
N LEU A 58 8.60 0.99 15.91
CA LEU A 58 9.94 0.81 15.40
C LEU A 58 10.59 -0.33 16.20
N VAL A 59 11.09 -1.33 15.49
CA VAL A 59 11.76 -2.46 16.10
C VAL A 59 13.17 -2.55 15.55
N ARG A 60 14.13 -2.68 16.44
CA ARG A 60 15.54 -2.93 16.10
C ARG A 60 16.11 -4.04 16.97
N ALA A 61 17.16 -4.65 16.50
CA ALA A 61 17.87 -5.66 17.27
C ALA A 61 18.67 -5.01 18.39
N GLY A 62 18.44 -5.44 19.62
CA GLY A 62 19.30 -5.16 20.75
C GLY A 62 20.45 -6.14 20.83
N LYS A 63 21.21 -6.11 21.95
CA LYS A 63 22.20 -7.13 22.25
C LYS A 63 21.53 -8.51 22.26
N ASP A 64 22.23 -9.52 21.78
CA ASP A 64 21.78 -10.91 21.74
C ASP A 64 20.47 -11.14 20.94
N GLY A 65 20.14 -10.22 20.03
CA GLY A 65 18.97 -10.35 19.17
C GLY A 65 17.63 -10.05 19.85
N VAL A 66 17.66 -9.54 21.09
CA VAL A 66 16.42 -9.14 21.79
C VAL A 66 15.82 -7.90 21.12
N PRO A 67 14.50 -7.91 20.79
CA PRO A 67 13.88 -6.75 20.18
C PRO A 67 13.89 -5.52 21.10
N ILE A 68 14.30 -4.38 20.55
CA ILE A 68 14.08 -3.08 21.15
C ILE A 68 12.96 -2.40 20.38
N THR A 69 11.85 -2.07 21.05
CA THR A 69 10.70 -1.43 20.45
C THR A 69 10.58 0.01 20.92
N ASP A 70 10.53 0.91 19.96
CA ASP A 70 10.20 2.31 20.19
C ASP A 70 8.76 2.57 19.73
N GLY A 71 8.12 3.59 20.29
CA GLY A 71 6.80 4.02 19.87
C GLY A 71 6.82 4.68 18.49
N ILE A 72 5.79 5.47 18.21
CA ILE A 72 5.65 6.20 16.94
C ILE A 72 6.93 6.96 16.61
N PHE A 73 7.35 6.88 15.34
CA PHE A 73 8.49 7.68 14.85
C PHE A 73 8.12 9.17 14.88
N PRO A 74 8.63 9.97 15.81
CA PRO A 74 8.24 11.38 15.89
C PRO A 74 8.69 12.20 14.69
N GLU A 75 9.63 11.67 13.92
CA GLU A 75 10.25 12.34 12.76
C GLU A 75 9.54 12.01 11.45
N SER A 76 8.75 10.95 11.38
CA SER A 76 8.04 10.57 10.18
C SER A 76 6.81 11.44 9.96
N LYS A 77 6.71 12.03 8.78
CA LYS A 77 5.56 12.83 8.34
C LYS A 77 4.49 12.00 7.66
N GLU A 78 4.88 10.88 7.08
CA GLU A 78 4.01 9.97 6.35
C GLU A 78 4.15 8.56 6.90
N PHE A 79 3.04 7.81 6.89
CA PHE A 79 2.98 6.42 7.32
C PHE A 79 2.30 5.59 6.24
N LEU A 80 2.73 4.35 6.10
CA LEU A 80 2.07 3.41 5.20
C LEU A 80 0.71 3.02 5.78
N ALA A 81 -0.37 3.34 5.04
CA ALA A 81 -1.74 3.01 5.42
C ALA A 81 -2.23 1.70 4.82
N GLY A 82 -1.64 1.29 3.70
CA GLY A 82 -1.99 0.08 2.99
C GLY A 82 -1.20 -0.03 1.71
N TYR A 83 -1.36 -1.15 1.03
CA TYR A 83 -0.68 -1.36 -0.25
C TYR A 83 -1.43 -2.35 -1.13
N TRP A 84 -1.13 -2.26 -2.42
CA TRP A 84 -1.46 -3.27 -3.42
C TRP A 84 -0.18 -3.81 -4.00
N ILE A 85 -0.17 -5.10 -4.25
CA ILE A 85 0.81 -5.73 -5.13
C ILE A 85 0.07 -6.18 -6.37
N VAL A 86 0.51 -5.70 -7.52
CA VAL A 86 -0.08 -6.02 -8.82
C VAL A 86 0.97 -6.62 -9.74
N ASP A 87 0.54 -7.54 -10.59
CA ASP A 87 1.36 -8.11 -11.65
C ASP A 87 0.79 -7.62 -12.99
N VAL A 88 1.54 -6.77 -13.68
CA VAL A 88 1.11 -6.06 -14.86
C VAL A 88 2.16 -6.07 -15.96
N ASP A 89 1.72 -5.83 -17.20
CA ASP A 89 2.60 -5.90 -18.36
C ASP A 89 3.53 -4.69 -18.51
N SER A 90 3.17 -3.56 -17.90
CA SER A 90 3.96 -2.34 -18.03
C SER A 90 3.90 -1.48 -16.77
N PRO A 91 4.91 -0.61 -16.53
CA PRO A 91 4.87 0.39 -15.47
C PRO A 91 3.66 1.34 -15.60
N GLU A 92 3.30 1.70 -16.82
CA GLU A 92 2.18 2.60 -17.12
C GLU A 92 0.85 2.03 -16.64
N ARG A 93 0.67 0.71 -16.72
CA ARG A 93 -0.52 0.05 -16.17
C ARG A 93 -0.57 0.17 -14.65
N ALA A 94 0.57 -0.02 -13.97
CA ALA A 94 0.68 0.19 -12.53
C ALA A 94 0.33 1.63 -12.13
N TYR A 95 0.80 2.61 -12.88
CA TYR A 95 0.51 4.03 -12.65
C TYR A 95 -0.98 4.34 -12.86
N THR A 96 -1.61 3.75 -13.85
CA THR A 96 -3.05 3.89 -14.10
C THR A 96 -3.87 3.37 -12.92
N ILE A 97 -3.49 2.22 -12.37
CA ILE A 97 -4.14 1.63 -11.19
C ILE A 97 -3.93 2.54 -9.98
N ALA A 98 -2.72 3.01 -9.75
CA ALA A 98 -2.39 3.92 -8.65
C ALA A 98 -3.16 5.23 -8.74
N ALA A 99 -3.29 5.80 -9.94
CA ALA A 99 -4.08 7.01 -10.16
C ALA A 99 -5.57 6.80 -9.82
N LYS A 100 -6.12 5.66 -10.17
CA LYS A 100 -7.49 5.28 -9.85
C LYS A 100 -7.73 5.20 -8.34
N ALA A 101 -6.81 4.55 -7.62
CA ALA A 101 -6.85 4.46 -6.17
C ALA A 101 -6.70 5.84 -5.51
N SER A 102 -5.80 6.66 -5.99
CA SER A 102 -5.56 8.02 -5.49
C SER A 102 -6.77 8.94 -5.69
N ALA A 103 -7.44 8.85 -6.84
CA ALA A 103 -8.60 9.68 -7.15
C ALA A 103 -9.76 9.46 -6.17
N ALA A 104 -9.97 8.23 -5.71
CA ALA A 104 -11.00 7.92 -4.73
C ALA A 104 -10.71 8.54 -3.35
N VAL A 105 -9.46 8.51 -2.95
CA VAL A 105 -9.02 9.04 -1.65
C VAL A 105 -9.05 10.56 -1.63
N ASN A 106 -8.66 11.21 -2.72
CA ASN A 106 -8.58 12.66 -2.80
C ASN A 106 -9.94 13.37 -2.72
N ARG A 107 -11.04 12.66 -2.88
CA ARG A 107 -12.39 13.21 -2.66
C ARG A 107 -12.67 13.47 -1.19
N VAL A 108 -11.98 12.79 -0.29
CA VAL A 108 -12.29 12.79 1.14
C VAL A 108 -11.11 13.30 1.98
N ALA A 109 -9.89 13.00 1.57
CA ALA A 109 -8.68 13.40 2.29
C ALA A 109 -7.66 13.95 1.30
N SER A 110 -7.42 15.23 1.37
CA SER A 110 -6.62 15.97 0.39
C SER A 110 -5.12 15.65 0.36
N ARG A 111 -4.64 14.58 1.02
CA ARG A 111 -3.22 14.32 1.16
C ARG A 111 -2.81 12.86 1.25
N MET A 112 -3.54 11.95 0.64
CA MET A 112 -3.03 10.60 0.45
C MET A 112 -2.35 10.50 -0.91
N THR A 113 -1.10 10.11 -0.91
CA THR A 113 -0.32 9.87 -2.12
C THR A 113 -0.02 8.38 -2.26
N LEU A 114 0.06 7.91 -3.50
CA LEU A 114 0.54 6.58 -3.77
C LEU A 114 1.95 6.64 -4.36
N ARG A 115 2.82 5.81 -3.82
CA ARG A 115 4.14 5.56 -4.36
C ARG A 115 4.15 4.20 -5.04
N VAL A 116 4.74 4.14 -6.22
CA VAL A 116 4.80 2.94 -7.03
C VAL A 116 6.26 2.57 -7.24
N THR A 117 6.60 1.33 -6.94
CA THR A 117 7.93 0.80 -7.23
C THR A 117 7.84 -0.63 -7.73
N GLY A 118 8.75 -0.99 -8.63
CA GLY A 118 8.86 -2.32 -9.17
C GLY A 118 9.44 -3.31 -8.15
N TRP A 119 9.12 -4.55 -8.37
CA TRP A 119 9.62 -5.67 -7.56
C TRP A 119 11.00 -6.11 -8.05
N ILE A 120 11.91 -6.32 -7.12
CA ILE A 120 13.16 -7.03 -7.45
C ILE A 120 12.87 -8.51 -7.30
N ALA A 121 13.08 -9.28 -8.39
CA ALA A 121 12.94 -10.74 -8.32
C ALA A 121 13.88 -11.29 -7.25
N SER A 122 13.34 -12.02 -6.29
CA SER A 122 14.14 -12.84 -5.40
C SER A 122 14.78 -13.95 -6.24
N GLY A 123 15.93 -14.46 -5.81
CA GLY A 123 16.70 -15.46 -6.58
C GLY A 123 15.90 -16.70 -7.01
N ASP A 124 14.78 -16.98 -6.35
CA ASP A 124 13.89 -18.10 -6.66
C ASP A 124 12.99 -17.83 -7.87
N ASP A 125 12.64 -16.58 -8.15
CA ASP A 125 11.86 -16.20 -9.33
C ASP A 125 12.72 -16.17 -10.62
N ALA A 126 14.02 -15.97 -10.49
CA ALA A 126 14.91 -15.87 -11.63
C ALA A 126 15.09 -17.20 -12.41
N SER A 127 14.68 -18.33 -11.82
CA SER A 127 14.75 -19.64 -12.46
C SER A 127 13.54 -19.96 -13.34
N SER A 128 12.41 -19.27 -13.17
CA SER A 128 11.19 -19.53 -13.93
C SER A 128 11.11 -18.79 -15.27
N GLU A 129 11.87 -17.71 -15.44
CA GLU A 129 11.87 -16.94 -16.68
C GLU A 129 12.81 -17.49 -17.79
N ARG A 130 13.60 -18.53 -17.48
CA ARG A 130 14.57 -19.10 -18.44
C ARG A 130 14.05 -20.29 -19.27
N THR A 131 12.78 -20.62 -19.20
CA THR A 131 12.23 -21.80 -19.89
C THR A 131 11.23 -21.45 -21.00
N THR A 132 11.25 -20.25 -21.53
CA THR A 132 10.49 -19.88 -22.73
C THR A 132 11.40 -19.21 -23.75
N ARG A 133 12.20 -20.01 -24.37
CA ARG A 133 12.77 -19.76 -25.70
C ARG A 133 12.59 -20.97 -26.59
#